data_a603e46a493cea7d7fb41f3e20fad552
#
_entry.id   a603e46a493cea7d7fb41f3e20fad552
#
_cell.length_a   1.000
_cell.length_b   1.000
_cell.length_c   1.000
_cell.angle_alpha   90.00
_cell.angle_beta   90.00
_cell.angle_gamma   90.00
#
_symmetry.space_group_name_H-M   'P 1'
#
loop_
_entity.id
_entity.type
_entity.pdbx_description
1 polymer ?
#
loop_
_entity_poly.entity_id
_entity_poly.type
_entity_poly.pdbx_seq_one_letter_code
_entity_poly.pdbx_strand_id
1 'polypeptide(L)'
;MKKHKLKIFIGMVLCIIVCIAYGYRYQMVNAQIKNPEIKEYNMSEQVEFRDDFLINYTMKGYALKVEQAEVLTYKQFLDKYNAEDEYSYVPDKIYDVEITLENIDAQDDSGVNLSEFYIQGVAVCAGIDINLCDVANPNFG
;
A
#
# COMPACT_ATOMS: atom_id res chain seq x y z
N MET A 1 30.84 56.43 -7.41
CA MET A 1 30.34 55.42 -8.38
C MET A 1 30.99 54.05 -8.30
N LYS A 2 32.32 53.91 -8.15
CA LYS A 2 32.98 52.57 -8.13
C LYS A 2 32.55 51.66 -6.94
N LYS A 3 32.37 52.21 -5.72
CA LYS A 3 32.00 51.40 -4.52
C LYS A 3 30.56 50.79 -4.61
N HIS A 4 29.66 51.42 -5.30
CA HIS A 4 28.27 50.90 -5.46
C HIS A 4 28.22 49.73 -6.45
N LYS A 5 28.95 49.83 -7.55
CA LYS A 5 29.08 48.72 -8.53
C LYS A 5 29.72 47.45 -7.93
N LEU A 6 30.73 47.66 -7.04
CA LEU A 6 31.36 46.55 -6.33
C LEU A 6 30.40 45.81 -5.39
N LYS A 7 29.54 46.57 -4.64
CA LYS A 7 28.53 45.94 -3.77
C LYS A 7 27.50 45.12 -4.53
N ILE A 8 27.05 45.65 -5.68
CA ILE A 8 26.12 44.94 -6.56
C ILE A 8 26.77 43.66 -7.13
N PHE A 9 28.02 43.74 -7.54
CA PHE A 9 28.76 42.59 -8.05
C PHE A 9 28.92 41.49 -6.98
N ILE A 10 29.31 41.86 -5.75
CA ILE A 10 29.42 40.90 -4.63
C ILE A 10 28.05 40.27 -4.32
N GLY A 11 26.97 41.05 -4.33
CA GLY A 11 25.60 40.53 -4.12
C GLY A 11 25.20 39.49 -5.19
N MET A 12 25.53 39.77 -6.46
CA MET A 12 25.26 38.83 -7.55
C MET A 12 26.03 37.52 -7.39
N VAL A 13 27.33 37.59 -7.04
CA VAL A 13 28.15 36.41 -6.82
C VAL A 13 27.61 35.58 -5.67
N LEU A 14 27.19 36.21 -4.57
CA LEU A 14 26.62 35.55 -3.42
C LEU A 14 25.29 34.83 -3.77
N CYS A 15 24.45 35.45 -4.57
CA CYS A 15 23.20 34.87 -5.05
C CYS A 15 23.45 33.62 -5.92
N ILE A 16 24.43 33.68 -6.80
CA ILE A 16 24.83 32.53 -7.65
C ILE A 16 25.31 31.36 -6.77
N ILE A 17 26.15 31.64 -5.76
CA ILE A 17 26.64 30.59 -4.85
C ILE A 17 25.47 29.94 -4.09
N VAL A 18 24.50 30.72 -3.60
CA VAL A 18 23.32 30.19 -2.92
C VAL A 18 22.48 29.34 -3.85
N CYS A 19 22.26 29.77 -5.10
CA CYS A 19 21.52 28.98 -6.10
C CYS A 19 22.21 27.65 -6.41
N ILE A 20 23.53 27.65 -6.55
CA ILE A 20 24.32 26.43 -6.80
C ILE A 20 24.22 25.48 -5.58
N ALA A 21 24.39 25.99 -4.38
CA ALA A 21 24.30 25.21 -3.17
C ALA A 21 22.89 24.60 -2.98
N TYR A 22 21.84 25.36 -3.26
CA TYR A 22 20.48 24.89 -3.24
C TYR A 22 20.22 23.80 -4.29
N GLY A 23 20.66 24.01 -5.53
CA GLY A 23 20.52 23.02 -6.60
C GLY A 23 21.23 21.72 -6.28
N TYR A 24 22.43 21.79 -5.74
CA TYR A 24 23.19 20.61 -5.30
C TYR A 24 22.45 19.85 -4.18
N ARG A 25 21.98 20.57 -3.16
CA ARG A 25 21.22 19.97 -2.05
C ARG A 25 19.91 19.34 -2.53
N TYR A 26 19.20 20.01 -3.44
CA TYR A 26 17.99 19.50 -4.04
C TYR A 26 18.21 18.18 -4.78
N GLN A 27 19.26 18.12 -5.61
CA GLN A 27 19.61 16.88 -6.29
C GLN A 27 20.01 15.78 -5.32
N MET A 28 20.77 16.10 -4.28
CA MET A 28 21.23 15.12 -3.29
C MET A 28 20.07 14.52 -2.49
N VAL A 29 19.09 15.35 -2.09
CA VAL A 29 17.91 14.87 -1.38
C VAL A 29 17.02 14.03 -2.30
N ASN A 30 16.76 14.49 -3.52
CA ASN A 30 15.89 13.77 -4.45
C ASN A 30 16.54 12.48 -5.00
N ALA A 31 17.86 12.41 -5.11
CA ALA A 31 18.55 11.18 -5.50
C ALA A 31 18.45 10.07 -4.42
N GLN A 32 18.17 10.44 -3.18
CA GLN A 32 17.95 9.48 -2.09
C GLN A 32 16.51 8.92 -2.06
N ILE A 33 15.57 9.62 -2.69
CA ILE A 33 14.19 9.14 -2.84
C ILE A 33 14.20 8.14 -4.01
N LYS A 34 14.55 6.90 -3.71
CA LYS A 34 14.24 5.81 -4.64
C LYS A 34 12.73 5.67 -4.65
N ASN A 35 12.10 5.91 -5.80
CA ASN A 35 10.73 5.48 -5.97
C ASN A 35 10.69 3.97 -5.68
N PRO A 36 9.81 3.51 -4.80
CA PRO A 36 9.67 2.09 -4.55
C PRO A 36 9.37 1.39 -5.88
N GLU A 37 10.03 0.29 -6.13
CA GLU A 37 9.75 -0.55 -7.28
C GLU A 37 8.35 -1.16 -7.09
N ILE A 38 7.47 -0.93 -8.07
CA ILE A 38 6.17 -1.60 -8.09
C ILE A 38 6.43 -3.00 -8.62
N LYS A 39 6.15 -4.00 -7.79
CA LYS A 39 6.20 -5.41 -8.18
C LYS A 39 4.80 -5.87 -8.53
N GLU A 40 4.67 -6.51 -9.66
CA GLU A 40 3.42 -7.09 -10.14
C GLU A 40 3.49 -8.61 -10.06
N TYR A 41 2.45 -9.24 -9.54
CA TYR A 41 2.33 -10.67 -9.38
C TYR A 41 1.03 -11.15 -10.04
N ASN A 42 1.06 -12.35 -10.56
CA ASN A 42 -0.13 -12.97 -11.13
C ASN A 42 -0.99 -13.61 -10.03
N MET A 43 -2.27 -13.82 -10.33
CA MET A 43 -3.13 -14.63 -9.48
C MET A 43 -2.51 -16.02 -9.29
N SER A 44 -2.61 -16.55 -8.09
CA SER A 44 -2.01 -17.83 -7.66
C SER A 44 -0.48 -17.83 -7.57
N GLU A 45 0.19 -16.72 -7.78
CA GLU A 45 1.61 -16.55 -7.49
C GLU A 45 1.80 -16.22 -6.01
N GLN A 46 2.77 -16.88 -5.37
CA GLN A 46 3.08 -16.64 -3.96
C GLN A 46 3.99 -15.42 -3.81
N VAL A 47 3.58 -14.51 -2.97
CA VAL A 47 4.29 -13.27 -2.67
C VAL A 47 4.86 -13.35 -1.26
N GLU A 48 6.18 -13.39 -1.13
CA GLU A 48 6.85 -13.37 0.17
C GLU A 48 7.10 -11.92 0.62
N PHE A 49 6.69 -11.58 1.83
CA PHE A 49 7.00 -10.28 2.42
C PHE A 49 8.39 -10.30 3.04
N ARG A 50 9.33 -9.62 2.38
CA ARG A 50 10.72 -9.47 2.78
C ARG A 50 11.04 -7.99 3.03
N ASP A 51 12.31 -7.67 3.25
CA ASP A 51 12.78 -6.30 3.53
C ASP A 51 12.59 -5.31 2.36
N ASP A 52 12.24 -5.79 1.20
CA ASP A 52 12.02 -5.02 -0.02
C ASP A 52 10.58 -4.48 -0.16
N PHE A 53 9.66 -4.94 0.71
CA PHE A 53 8.34 -4.36 0.83
C PHE A 53 8.37 -3.19 1.83
N LEU A 54 7.92 -2.01 1.39
CA LEU A 54 7.82 -0.82 2.24
C LEU A 54 6.70 -0.93 3.29
N ILE A 55 5.87 -1.93 3.14
CA ILE A 55 4.67 -2.14 3.96
C ILE A 55 5.08 -2.91 5.20
N ASN A 56 4.84 -2.31 6.32
CA ASN A 56 4.82 -2.82 7.68
C ASN A 56 5.77 -3.99 8.03
N TYR A 57 6.69 -3.72 8.95
CA TYR A 57 7.63 -4.72 9.48
C TYR A 57 6.95 -5.97 10.07
N THR A 58 5.66 -5.86 10.46
CA THR A 58 4.88 -6.97 11.02
C THR A 58 4.54 -8.05 10.01
N MET A 59 4.58 -7.76 8.71
CA MET A 59 4.32 -8.76 7.67
C MET A 59 5.56 -9.55 7.24
N LYS A 60 6.73 -9.15 7.69
CA LYS A 60 7.98 -9.82 7.32
C LYS A 60 7.98 -11.26 7.79
N GLY A 61 8.30 -12.18 6.88
CA GLY A 61 8.32 -13.59 7.14
C GLY A 61 7.01 -14.33 6.88
N TYR A 62 6.01 -13.60 6.41
CA TYR A 62 4.78 -14.18 5.86
C TYR A 62 4.82 -14.22 4.33
N ALA A 63 4.02 -15.10 3.76
CA ALA A 63 3.71 -15.11 2.35
C ALA A 63 2.20 -15.03 2.14
N LEU A 64 1.81 -14.42 1.04
CA LEU A 64 0.43 -14.29 0.61
C LEU A 64 0.28 -14.85 -0.81
N LYS A 65 -0.84 -15.52 -1.03
CA LYS A 65 -1.26 -15.98 -2.34
C LYS A 65 -2.73 -15.66 -2.53
N VAL A 66 -3.09 -15.04 -3.66
CA VAL A 66 -4.49 -14.85 -4.05
C VAL A 66 -4.93 -16.09 -4.82
N GLU A 67 -5.84 -16.85 -4.24
CA GLU A 67 -6.35 -18.09 -4.85
C GLU A 67 -7.45 -17.79 -5.86
N GLN A 68 -8.38 -16.92 -5.46
CA GLN A 68 -9.54 -16.56 -6.28
C GLN A 68 -9.97 -15.12 -6.02
N ALA A 69 -10.54 -14.47 -7.01
CA ALA A 69 -11.19 -13.19 -6.88
C ALA A 69 -12.44 -13.14 -7.75
N GLU A 70 -13.55 -12.73 -7.19
CA GLU A 70 -14.82 -12.60 -7.88
C GLU A 70 -15.61 -11.36 -7.42
N VAL A 71 -16.59 -10.97 -8.22
CA VAL A 71 -17.47 -9.85 -7.88
C VAL A 71 -18.87 -10.40 -7.69
N LEU A 72 -19.41 -10.25 -6.48
CA LEU A 72 -20.71 -10.77 -6.09
C LEU A 72 -21.70 -9.62 -5.83
N THR A 73 -22.97 -9.88 -6.02
CA THR A 73 -24.02 -9.11 -5.39
C THR A 73 -24.12 -9.51 -3.92
N TYR A 74 -24.71 -8.66 -3.09
CA TYR A 74 -24.90 -8.98 -1.68
C TYR A 74 -25.66 -10.30 -1.45
N LYS A 75 -26.70 -10.54 -2.25
CA LYS A 75 -27.45 -11.81 -2.19
C LYS A 75 -26.58 -13.02 -2.54
N GLN A 76 -25.77 -12.93 -3.58
CA GLN A 76 -24.86 -14.03 -3.96
C GLN A 76 -23.83 -14.32 -2.88
N PHE A 77 -23.36 -13.28 -2.20
CA PHE A 77 -22.47 -13.41 -1.05
C PHE A 77 -23.13 -14.16 0.10
N LEU A 78 -24.33 -13.76 0.50
CA LEU A 78 -25.07 -14.46 1.56
C LEU A 78 -25.35 -15.92 1.19
N ASP A 79 -25.78 -16.18 -0.03
CA ASP A 79 -26.04 -17.54 -0.53
C ASP A 79 -24.75 -18.40 -0.52
N LYS A 80 -23.60 -17.81 -0.91
CA LYS A 80 -22.30 -18.51 -0.94
C LYS A 80 -21.84 -18.94 0.44
N TYR A 81 -21.97 -18.06 1.44
CA TYR A 81 -21.50 -18.28 2.81
C TYR A 81 -22.59 -18.80 3.74
N ASN A 82 -23.79 -19.07 3.23
CA ASN A 82 -24.98 -19.50 4.00
C ASN A 82 -25.23 -18.58 5.21
N ALA A 83 -25.11 -17.26 4.98
CA ALA A 83 -25.21 -16.23 5.98
C ALA A 83 -26.62 -15.62 6.04
N GLU A 84 -27.02 -15.15 7.21
CA GLU A 84 -28.27 -14.43 7.40
C GLU A 84 -28.11 -12.95 7.02
N ASP A 85 -29.22 -12.33 6.60
CA ASP A 85 -29.25 -10.91 6.24
C ASP A 85 -29.41 -10.06 7.51
N GLU A 86 -28.29 -9.82 8.19
CA GLU A 86 -28.24 -9.00 9.41
C GLU A 86 -27.69 -7.58 9.18
N TYR A 87 -27.33 -7.27 7.92
CA TYR A 87 -26.64 -6.03 7.61
C TYR A 87 -27.62 -4.86 7.42
N SER A 88 -27.36 -3.78 8.13
CA SER A 88 -28.10 -2.52 7.97
C SER A 88 -27.79 -1.75 6.69
N TYR A 89 -26.65 -2.08 6.05
CA TYR A 89 -26.21 -1.50 4.79
C TYR A 89 -25.95 -2.59 3.77
N VAL A 90 -26.67 -2.52 2.66
CA VAL A 90 -26.54 -3.48 1.55
C VAL A 90 -25.63 -2.90 0.48
N PRO A 91 -24.41 -3.43 0.29
CA PRO A 91 -23.53 -2.96 -0.77
C PRO A 91 -24.04 -3.41 -2.15
N ASP A 92 -23.87 -2.55 -3.16
CA ASP A 92 -24.24 -2.89 -4.54
C ASP A 92 -23.37 -4.04 -5.10
N LYS A 93 -22.09 -4.08 -4.69
CA LYS A 93 -21.11 -5.08 -5.13
C LYS A 93 -20.16 -5.41 -3.99
N ILE A 94 -19.78 -6.67 -3.92
CA ILE A 94 -18.76 -7.21 -3.02
C ILE A 94 -17.65 -7.79 -3.89
N TYR A 95 -16.43 -7.36 -3.62
CA TYR A 95 -15.23 -8.01 -4.18
C TYR A 95 -14.81 -9.08 -3.19
N ASP A 96 -15.09 -10.32 -3.55
CA ASP A 96 -14.75 -11.48 -2.75
C ASP A 96 -13.40 -12.02 -3.21
N VAL A 97 -12.41 -11.99 -2.31
CA VAL A 97 -11.03 -12.38 -2.61
C VAL A 97 -10.59 -13.42 -1.60
N GLU A 98 -10.36 -14.63 -2.10
CA GLU A 98 -9.80 -15.71 -1.31
C GLU A 98 -8.27 -15.63 -1.32
N ILE A 99 -7.69 -15.56 -0.12
CA ILE A 99 -6.24 -15.48 0.07
C ILE A 99 -5.76 -16.59 0.98
N THR A 100 -4.60 -17.14 0.66
CA THR A 100 -3.82 -18.00 1.55
C THR A 100 -2.70 -17.19 2.18
N LEU A 101 -2.61 -17.21 3.50
CA LEU A 101 -1.51 -16.64 4.27
C LEU A 101 -0.68 -17.77 4.89
N GLU A 102 0.62 -17.71 4.71
CA GLU A 102 1.57 -18.68 5.24
C GLU A 102 2.63 -17.97 6.08
N ASN A 103 2.85 -18.43 7.29
CA ASN A 103 4.01 -18.03 8.08
C ASN A 103 5.20 -18.88 7.67
N ILE A 104 6.19 -18.25 7.01
CA ILE A 104 7.41 -18.94 6.55
C ILE A 104 8.48 -18.88 7.63
N ASP A 105 8.76 -17.71 8.17
CA ASP A 105 9.83 -17.47 9.14
C ASP A 105 9.59 -16.21 10.00
N ALA A 106 8.33 -15.76 10.12
CA ALA A 106 7.99 -14.64 10.98
C ALA A 106 8.36 -14.94 12.45
N GLN A 107 9.06 -14.00 13.06
CA GLN A 107 9.63 -14.16 14.41
C GLN A 107 8.66 -13.71 15.51
N ASP A 108 7.60 -13.04 15.15
CA ASP A 108 6.58 -12.57 16.06
C ASP A 108 5.19 -13.12 15.70
N ASP A 109 4.31 -13.14 16.68
CA ASP A 109 2.94 -13.61 16.53
C ASP A 109 1.98 -12.46 16.17
N SER A 110 2.49 -11.33 15.66
CA SER A 110 1.66 -10.16 15.36
C SER A 110 0.71 -10.38 14.18
N GLY A 111 1.01 -11.38 13.34
CA GLY A 111 0.19 -11.74 12.22
C GLY A 111 0.28 -10.72 11.06
N VAL A 112 -0.60 -10.89 10.09
CA VAL A 112 -0.70 -10.01 8.92
C VAL A 112 -1.84 -9.02 9.13
N ASN A 113 -1.54 -7.72 8.98
CA ASN A 113 -2.55 -6.68 9.07
C ASN A 113 -3.36 -6.60 7.78
N LEU A 114 -4.53 -7.20 7.76
CA LEU A 114 -5.41 -7.22 6.59
C LEU A 114 -5.93 -5.83 6.19
N SER A 115 -5.95 -4.85 7.10
CA SER A 115 -6.42 -3.50 6.78
C SER A 115 -5.51 -2.73 5.81
N GLU A 116 -4.31 -3.24 5.55
CA GLU A 116 -3.37 -2.66 4.59
C GLU A 116 -3.61 -3.16 3.15
N PHE A 117 -4.47 -4.16 2.98
CA PHE A 117 -4.86 -4.64 1.66
C PHE A 117 -6.05 -3.86 1.13
N TYR A 118 -6.00 -3.53 -0.14
CA TYR A 118 -7.11 -2.89 -0.83
C TYR A 118 -7.14 -3.29 -2.30
N ILE A 119 -8.32 -3.25 -2.86
CA ILE A 119 -8.55 -3.48 -4.28
C ILE A 119 -8.62 -2.13 -4.96
N GLN A 120 -7.77 -1.91 -5.94
CA GLN A 120 -7.76 -0.68 -6.72
C GLN A 120 -8.10 -0.95 -8.17
N GLY A 121 -9.15 -0.30 -8.66
CA GLY A 121 -9.51 -0.24 -10.07
C GLY A 121 -9.40 1.17 -10.62
N VAL A 122 -9.78 1.36 -11.87
CA VAL A 122 -9.71 2.67 -12.55
C VAL A 122 -10.53 3.76 -11.83
N ALA A 123 -11.64 3.38 -11.21
CA ALA A 123 -12.57 4.32 -10.54
C ALA A 123 -12.99 3.84 -9.14
N VAL A 124 -12.39 2.78 -8.62
CA VAL A 124 -12.78 2.15 -7.37
C VAL A 124 -11.55 1.87 -6.53
N CYS A 125 -11.62 2.21 -5.25
CA CYS A 125 -10.69 1.75 -4.23
C CYS A 125 -11.54 1.20 -3.08
N ALA A 126 -11.42 -0.08 -2.81
CA ALA A 126 -12.17 -0.77 -1.76
C ALA A 126 -11.19 -1.41 -0.76
N GLY A 127 -11.35 -1.09 0.50
CA GLY A 127 -10.68 -1.76 1.61
C GLY A 127 -11.46 -2.99 2.07
N ILE A 128 -10.94 -3.69 3.06
CA ILE A 128 -11.58 -4.84 3.68
C ILE A 128 -12.76 -4.36 4.54
N ASP A 129 -13.91 -4.96 4.35
CA ASP A 129 -15.04 -4.88 5.26
C ASP A 129 -14.93 -6.00 6.28
N ILE A 130 -14.57 -5.64 7.51
CA ILE A 130 -14.31 -6.60 8.59
C ILE A 130 -15.55 -7.45 8.88
N ASN A 131 -16.73 -6.85 8.86
CA ASN A 131 -17.95 -7.60 9.18
C ASN A 131 -18.28 -8.65 8.10
N LEU A 132 -18.11 -8.30 6.82
CA LEU A 132 -18.27 -9.27 5.73
C LEU A 132 -17.18 -10.33 5.77
N CYS A 133 -15.97 -9.95 6.17
CA CYS A 133 -14.87 -10.89 6.36
C CYS A 133 -15.18 -11.91 7.47
N ASP A 134 -15.76 -11.48 8.60
CA ASP A 134 -16.18 -12.36 9.70
C ASP A 134 -17.29 -13.32 9.26
N VAL A 135 -18.24 -12.85 8.44
CA VAL A 135 -19.29 -13.70 7.86
C VAL A 135 -18.69 -14.77 6.96
N ALA A 136 -17.72 -14.42 6.14
CA ALA A 136 -17.04 -15.37 5.24
C ALA A 136 -16.12 -16.35 6.01
N ASN A 137 -15.64 -15.95 7.19
CA ASN A 137 -14.65 -16.70 7.98
C ASN A 137 -15.05 -16.84 9.45
N PRO A 138 -16.18 -17.49 9.78
CA PRO A 138 -16.74 -17.51 11.13
C PRO A 138 -15.84 -18.18 12.19
N ASN A 139 -14.78 -18.86 11.78
CA ASN A 139 -13.84 -19.54 12.67
C ASN A 139 -12.47 -18.82 12.72
N PHE A 140 -12.39 -17.64 12.14
CA PHE A 140 -11.15 -16.86 12.07
C PHE A 140 -11.18 -15.82 13.21
N GLY A 141 -10.83 -16.26 14.43
CA GLY A 141 -10.81 -15.41 15.62
C GLY A 141 -9.87 -15.95 16.68
#